data_1b4a7130340a734512822a92210e6f33
#
_entry.id   1b4a7130340a734512822a92210e6f33
#
_cell.length_a   1.000
_cell.length_b   1.000
_cell.length_c   1.000
_cell.angle_alpha   90.00
_cell.angle_beta   90.00
_cell.angle_gamma   90.00
#
_symmetry.space_group_name_H-M   'P 1'
#
loop_
_entity.id
_entity.type
_entity.pdbx_description
1 polymer ?
#
loop_
_entity_poly.entity_id
_entity_poly.type
_entity_poly.pdbx_seq_one_letter_code
_entity_poly.pdbx_strand_id
1 'polypeptide(L)'
;MQSQGQNNIYTVVKNYIPKNVMATKNRAKTWLYGYNEKYDLIIISKDGTLGEVYEISNVKIGLPKHPDKFENDDKKKENQVWESKELPKVLKRIQTIFQWHEAPPNFKSQWVDYIESEFDKREQGHWFKNNGVPTYITGTHYMYLQWTKIDVGHPDFREANRIFYLFWEACKADKRSFGMCYLKIRRSGFSFMSSCEGVNQATITRDARIGILSKTGADAKKMFTDKVVPISNNYPFFFKPIQDGMDKPKTELAYRVPASKITKKNMYDIGSEELDGLDTTIDWKNTSDNSYDGEKLQYLLHDESGKWERPENILNNWRV
;
A
#
# COMPACT_ATOMS: atom_id res chain seq x y z
N MET A 1 1.65 -40.27 10.49
CA MET A 1 1.18 -39.03 11.13
C MET A 1 2.04 -37.89 10.60
N GLN A 2 1.59 -37.27 9.53
CA GLN A 2 2.29 -36.15 8.91
C GLN A 2 2.01 -34.89 9.74
N SER A 3 3.04 -34.19 10.11
CA SER A 3 2.99 -32.93 10.85
C SER A 3 2.24 -31.88 10.05
N GLN A 4 1.05 -31.54 10.48
CA GLN A 4 0.33 -30.38 9.98
C GLN A 4 1.10 -29.10 10.30
N GLY A 5 1.57 -28.45 9.24
CA GLY A 5 1.57 -27.01 9.11
C GLY A 5 2.29 -26.18 10.17
N GLN A 6 3.60 -26.13 10.12
CA GLN A 6 4.28 -24.86 10.42
C GLN A 6 3.92 -23.87 9.29
N ASN A 7 2.79 -23.17 9.44
CA ASN A 7 2.54 -21.98 8.66
C ASN A 7 3.52 -20.91 9.11
N ASN A 8 4.64 -20.88 8.44
CA ASN A 8 5.67 -19.89 8.64
C ASN A 8 5.14 -18.55 8.10
N ILE A 9 5.45 -17.44 8.77
CA ILE A 9 5.05 -16.11 8.28
C ILE A 9 5.59 -15.84 6.88
N TYR A 10 6.69 -16.47 6.49
CA TYR A 10 7.14 -16.48 5.09
C TYR A 10 6.14 -17.16 4.16
N THR A 11 5.47 -18.19 4.61
CA THR A 11 4.38 -18.80 3.84
C THR A 11 3.19 -17.85 3.78
N VAL A 12 2.90 -17.14 4.87
CA VAL A 12 1.86 -16.11 4.92
C VAL A 12 2.28 -14.92 4.05
N VAL A 13 3.46 -14.35 4.25
CA VAL A 13 4.01 -13.27 3.42
C VAL A 13 4.20 -13.72 1.97
N LYS A 14 4.66 -14.95 1.71
CA LYS A 14 4.83 -15.50 0.36
C LYS A 14 3.49 -15.78 -0.34
N ASN A 15 2.44 -16.09 0.41
CA ASN A 15 1.08 -16.24 -0.15
C ASN A 15 0.44 -14.90 -0.45
N TYR A 16 0.78 -13.85 0.31
CA TYR A 16 0.32 -12.47 0.11
C TYR A 16 1.23 -11.65 -0.82
N ILE A 17 2.50 -12.01 -0.97
CA ILE A 17 3.33 -11.48 -2.06
C ILE A 17 2.86 -12.17 -3.35
N PRO A 18 2.29 -11.47 -4.32
CA PRO A 18 1.81 -12.09 -5.55
C PRO A 18 2.94 -12.82 -6.22
N LYS A 19 2.81 -14.14 -6.42
CA LYS A 19 3.82 -14.99 -7.09
C LYS A 19 4.11 -14.58 -8.54
N ASN A 20 3.35 -13.63 -9.09
CA ASN A 20 3.52 -13.05 -10.40
C ASN A 20 3.33 -11.55 -10.33
N VAL A 21 4.20 -10.84 -11.00
CA VAL A 21 4.25 -9.39 -11.25
C VAL A 21 2.93 -8.76 -11.78
N MET A 22 1.88 -9.52 -11.82
CA MET A 22 0.53 -9.03 -12.05
C MET A 22 -0.18 -8.75 -10.72
N ALA A 23 0.39 -7.87 -9.90
CA ALA A 23 -0.31 -7.29 -8.75
C ALA A 23 -1.70 -6.77 -9.16
N THR A 24 -1.82 -6.23 -10.36
CA THR A 24 -3.09 -5.88 -11.00
C THR A 24 -4.02 -7.07 -11.21
N LYS A 25 -3.52 -8.26 -11.56
CA LYS A 25 -4.40 -9.44 -11.76
C LYS A 25 -4.89 -10.07 -10.47
N ASN A 26 -4.11 -10.04 -9.40
CA ASN A 26 -4.54 -10.61 -8.10
C ASN A 26 -5.42 -9.63 -7.31
N ARG A 27 -5.19 -8.32 -7.42
CA ARG A 27 -6.15 -7.31 -6.93
C ARG A 27 -7.45 -7.34 -7.73
N ALA A 28 -7.39 -7.58 -9.03
CA ALA A 28 -8.57 -7.81 -9.86
C ALA A 28 -9.37 -9.07 -9.49
N LYS A 29 -8.86 -9.96 -8.63
CA LYS A 29 -9.67 -11.08 -8.09
C LYS A 29 -10.60 -10.66 -6.97
N THR A 30 -10.28 -9.59 -6.26
CA THR A 30 -11.14 -9.02 -5.21
C THR A 30 -12.19 -8.09 -5.81
N TRP A 31 -11.83 -7.40 -6.89
CA TRP A 31 -12.68 -6.46 -7.60
C TRP A 31 -12.79 -6.87 -9.07
N LEU A 32 -14.02 -7.13 -9.51
CA LEU A 32 -14.34 -7.21 -10.92
C LEU A 32 -14.76 -5.81 -11.37
N TYR A 33 -14.28 -5.40 -12.53
CA TYR A 33 -14.73 -4.16 -13.15
C TYR A 33 -15.28 -4.46 -14.55
N GLY A 34 -16.22 -3.66 -14.97
CA GLY A 34 -16.81 -3.72 -16.29
C GLY A 34 -16.92 -2.34 -16.89
N TYR A 35 -17.03 -2.29 -18.21
CA TYR A 35 -17.37 -1.08 -18.95
C TYR A 35 -18.87 -1.07 -19.23
N ASN A 36 -19.49 0.10 -19.05
CA ASN A 36 -20.86 0.34 -19.43
C ASN A 36 -20.93 1.70 -20.16
N GLU A 37 -21.59 1.76 -21.29
CA GLU A 37 -21.72 2.99 -22.09
C GLU A 37 -22.34 4.17 -21.30
N LYS A 38 -23.16 3.85 -20.32
CA LYS A 38 -23.78 4.86 -19.44
C LYS A 38 -22.85 5.37 -18.34
N TYR A 39 -21.85 4.56 -17.95
CA TYR A 39 -20.91 4.88 -16.88
C TYR A 39 -19.50 4.63 -17.36
N ASP A 40 -18.59 5.55 -17.11
CA ASP A 40 -17.20 5.45 -17.56
C ASP A 40 -16.45 4.28 -16.91
N LEU A 41 -16.81 3.95 -15.67
CA LEU A 41 -16.20 2.85 -14.91
C LEU A 41 -17.20 2.24 -13.93
N ILE A 42 -17.26 0.91 -13.89
CA ILE A 42 -18.00 0.15 -12.87
C ILE A 42 -17.06 -0.86 -12.24
N ILE A 43 -16.99 -0.87 -10.93
CA ILE A 43 -16.34 -1.92 -10.15
C ILE A 43 -17.42 -2.76 -9.48
N ILE A 44 -17.35 -4.07 -9.65
CA ILE A 44 -18.27 -5.03 -9.05
C ILE A 44 -17.52 -5.91 -8.04
N SER A 45 -18.26 -6.48 -7.09
CA SER A 45 -17.67 -7.35 -6.09
C SER A 45 -17.15 -8.67 -6.68
N LYS A 46 -16.33 -9.38 -5.91
CA LYS A 46 -15.58 -10.58 -6.33
C LYS A 46 -16.47 -11.72 -6.85
N ASP A 47 -17.66 -11.87 -6.30
CA ASP A 47 -18.64 -12.88 -6.70
C ASP A 47 -19.50 -12.48 -7.91
N GLY A 48 -19.22 -11.33 -8.52
CA GLY A 48 -19.96 -10.80 -9.65
C GLY A 48 -21.28 -10.13 -9.28
N THR A 49 -21.65 -10.11 -7.99
CA THR A 49 -22.82 -9.37 -7.51
C THR A 49 -22.44 -7.91 -7.28
N LEU A 50 -23.32 -7.00 -7.65
CA LEU A 50 -23.15 -5.59 -7.33
C LEU A 50 -23.44 -5.43 -5.84
N GLY A 51 -22.42 -5.13 -5.03
CA GLY A 51 -22.58 -4.74 -3.63
C GLY A 51 -23.21 -3.34 -3.53
N GLU A 52 -22.84 -2.59 -2.50
CA GLU A 52 -23.16 -1.17 -2.46
C GLU A 52 -22.52 -0.46 -3.63
N VAL A 53 -23.23 0.49 -4.22
CA VAL A 53 -22.74 1.31 -5.32
C VAL A 53 -22.50 2.71 -4.82
N TYR A 54 -21.28 3.18 -5.01
CA TYR A 54 -20.93 4.56 -4.73
C TYR A 54 -20.78 5.32 -6.04
N GLU A 55 -21.41 6.47 -6.17
CA GLU A 55 -21.36 7.30 -7.36
C GLU A 55 -20.44 8.50 -7.14
N ILE A 56 -19.43 8.62 -7.99
CA ILE A 56 -18.50 9.76 -8.02
C ILE A 56 -18.53 10.33 -9.41
N SER A 57 -19.02 11.56 -9.59
CA SER A 57 -19.00 12.25 -10.87
C SER A 57 -19.53 11.41 -12.03
N ASN A 58 -20.67 10.75 -11.86
CA ASN A 58 -21.30 9.81 -12.79
C ASN A 58 -20.56 8.48 -12.99
N VAL A 59 -19.49 8.22 -12.24
CA VAL A 59 -18.83 6.92 -12.21
C VAL A 59 -19.38 6.11 -11.06
N LYS A 60 -19.89 4.92 -11.34
CA LYS A 60 -20.37 3.98 -10.30
C LYS A 60 -19.28 3.00 -9.92
N ILE A 61 -18.99 2.94 -8.63
CA ILE A 61 -18.00 2.04 -8.04
C ILE A 61 -18.75 1.04 -7.18
N GLY A 62 -18.75 -0.23 -7.56
CA GLY A 62 -19.28 -1.32 -6.75
C GLY A 62 -18.37 -1.59 -5.56
N LEU A 63 -18.95 -1.63 -4.38
CA LEU A 63 -18.24 -1.97 -3.14
C LEU A 63 -18.45 -3.45 -2.81
N PRO A 64 -17.49 -4.11 -2.14
CA PRO A 64 -17.70 -5.47 -1.64
C PRO A 64 -18.85 -5.47 -0.62
N LYS A 65 -19.54 -6.60 -0.54
CA LYS A 65 -20.62 -6.77 0.46
C LYS A 65 -20.03 -6.57 1.86
N HIS A 66 -20.69 -5.76 2.68
CA HIS A 66 -20.27 -5.55 4.06
C HIS A 66 -20.53 -6.81 4.92
N PRO A 67 -19.77 -7.02 5.99
CA PRO A 67 -19.98 -8.12 6.92
C PRO A 67 -21.27 -7.90 7.71
N ASP A 68 -21.83 -8.97 8.26
CA ASP A 68 -23.01 -8.90 9.13
C ASP A 68 -22.71 -8.21 10.47
N LYS A 69 -21.45 -8.25 10.90
CA LYS A 69 -20.93 -7.59 12.11
C LYS A 69 -19.71 -6.76 11.81
N PHE A 70 -19.60 -5.61 12.44
CA PHE A 70 -18.49 -4.68 12.33
C PHE A 70 -17.65 -4.68 13.62
N GLU A 71 -16.38 -4.40 13.50
CA GLU A 71 -15.45 -4.37 14.66
C GLU A 71 -15.84 -3.33 15.72
N ASN A 72 -16.62 -2.32 15.36
CA ASN A 72 -17.05 -1.25 16.28
C ASN A 72 -18.55 -1.24 16.55
N ASP A 73 -19.23 -2.38 16.37
CA ASP A 73 -20.66 -2.51 16.63
C ASP A 73 -21.06 -2.38 18.11
N ASP A 74 -20.13 -2.62 19.01
CA ASP A 74 -20.32 -2.48 20.45
C ASP A 74 -20.34 -1.02 20.93
N LYS A 75 -19.91 -0.08 20.07
CA LYS A 75 -19.89 1.34 20.38
C LYS A 75 -21.26 2.00 20.17
N LYS A 76 -21.53 3.05 20.94
CA LYS A 76 -22.70 3.91 20.67
C LYS A 76 -22.58 4.50 19.26
N LYS A 77 -23.73 4.74 18.60
CA LYS A 77 -23.77 5.22 17.22
C LYS A 77 -22.92 6.45 16.98
N GLU A 78 -22.96 7.44 17.86
CA GLU A 78 -22.18 8.68 17.79
C GLU A 78 -20.67 8.50 17.96
N ASN A 79 -20.25 7.37 18.51
CA ASN A 79 -18.86 7.01 18.76
C ASN A 79 -18.34 5.95 17.76
N GLN A 80 -19.14 5.58 16.78
CA GLN A 80 -18.72 4.68 15.71
C GLN A 80 -17.94 5.46 14.66
N VAL A 81 -16.66 5.71 14.94
CA VAL A 81 -15.72 6.40 14.04
C VAL A 81 -14.48 5.55 13.87
N TRP A 82 -13.64 5.91 12.90
CA TRP A 82 -12.36 5.25 12.75
C TRP A 82 -11.45 5.55 13.95
N GLU A 83 -10.87 4.52 14.49
CA GLU A 83 -9.82 4.60 15.49
C GLU A 83 -8.66 3.67 15.09
N SER A 84 -7.47 4.24 14.99
CA SER A 84 -6.27 3.43 14.76
C SER A 84 -5.94 2.61 16.01
N LYS A 85 -5.63 1.34 15.81
CA LYS A 85 -5.27 0.41 16.88
C LYS A 85 -3.77 0.30 17.00
N GLU A 86 -3.27 0.36 18.20
CA GLU A 86 -1.86 0.13 18.47
C GLU A 86 -1.48 -1.35 18.19
N LEU A 87 -0.32 -1.56 17.60
CA LEU A 87 0.25 -2.91 17.49
C LEU A 87 0.34 -3.54 18.88
N PRO A 88 -0.09 -4.80 19.09
CA PRO A 88 0.03 -5.48 20.36
C PRO A 88 1.44 -5.36 20.94
N LYS A 89 1.54 -5.03 22.25
CA LYS A 89 2.82 -4.74 22.91
C LYS A 89 3.86 -5.85 22.73
N VAL A 90 3.39 -7.09 22.64
CA VAL A 90 4.24 -8.26 22.45
C VAL A 90 4.84 -8.27 21.04
N LEU A 91 4.05 -7.96 20.01
CA LEU A 91 4.52 -7.88 18.62
C LEU A 91 5.42 -6.66 18.38
N LYS A 92 5.28 -5.58 19.17
CA LYS A 92 6.20 -4.42 19.08
C LYS A 92 7.65 -4.77 19.38
N ARG A 93 7.91 -5.89 20.08
CA ARG A 93 9.27 -6.37 20.39
C ARG A 93 9.96 -7.00 19.19
N ILE A 94 9.18 -7.44 18.19
CA ILE A 94 9.70 -8.02 16.96
C ILE A 94 9.82 -6.89 15.94
N GLN A 95 11.06 -6.58 15.54
CA GLN A 95 11.36 -5.48 14.65
C GLN A 95 11.64 -5.94 13.22
N THR A 96 12.06 -7.20 13.07
CA THR A 96 12.43 -7.76 11.76
C THR A 96 11.79 -9.14 11.56
N ILE A 97 11.64 -9.50 10.29
CA ILE A 97 11.14 -10.80 9.91
C ILE A 97 12.04 -11.93 10.41
N PHE A 98 13.34 -11.72 10.53
CA PHE A 98 14.28 -12.69 11.06
C PHE A 98 14.01 -13.01 12.55
N GLN A 99 13.73 -11.99 13.36
CA GLN A 99 13.35 -12.20 14.76
C GLN A 99 12.04 -12.99 14.89
N TRP A 100 11.12 -12.82 13.96
CA TRP A 100 9.91 -13.63 13.90
C TRP A 100 10.23 -15.10 13.57
N HIS A 101 11.16 -15.35 12.65
CA HIS A 101 11.58 -16.71 12.33
C HIS A 101 12.14 -17.45 13.54
N GLU A 102 12.95 -16.77 14.30
CA GLU A 102 13.58 -17.31 15.53
C GLU A 102 12.59 -17.45 16.67
N ALA A 103 11.40 -16.83 16.59
CA ALA A 103 10.42 -16.90 17.65
C ALA A 103 9.86 -18.33 17.84
N PRO A 104 9.55 -18.74 19.09
CA PRO A 104 9.03 -20.07 19.38
C PRO A 104 7.73 -20.39 18.62
N PRO A 105 7.50 -21.64 18.18
CA PRO A 105 6.28 -22.03 17.45
C PRO A 105 4.97 -21.66 18.16
N ASN A 106 4.91 -21.87 19.47
CA ASN A 106 3.74 -21.53 20.29
C ASN A 106 3.45 -20.03 20.30
N PHE A 107 4.48 -19.21 20.24
CA PHE A 107 4.31 -17.76 20.11
C PHE A 107 3.78 -17.39 18.72
N LYS A 108 4.35 -17.98 17.68
CA LYS A 108 3.90 -17.73 16.29
C LYS A 108 2.42 -18.11 16.11
N SER A 109 2.01 -19.28 16.57
CA SER A 109 0.63 -19.76 16.45
C SER A 109 -0.41 -18.84 17.10
N GLN A 110 -0.05 -18.12 18.15
CA GLN A 110 -0.96 -17.16 18.81
C GLN A 110 -1.22 -15.90 17.99
N TRP A 111 -0.32 -15.56 17.08
CA TRP A 111 -0.37 -14.26 16.37
C TRP A 111 -0.55 -14.39 14.87
N VAL A 112 -0.52 -15.60 14.30
CA VAL A 112 -0.69 -15.82 12.87
C VAL A 112 -2.01 -15.26 12.40
N ASP A 113 -3.13 -15.61 13.05
CA ASP A 113 -4.47 -15.14 12.64
C ASP A 113 -4.60 -13.62 12.66
N TYR A 114 -3.98 -12.97 13.66
CA TYR A 114 -3.93 -11.50 13.72
C TYR A 114 -3.19 -10.93 12.51
N ILE A 115 -2.01 -11.48 12.21
CA ILE A 115 -1.18 -11.02 11.09
C ILE A 115 -1.87 -11.26 9.75
N GLU A 116 -2.49 -12.44 9.57
CA GLU A 116 -3.28 -12.76 8.39
C GLU A 116 -4.45 -11.78 8.21
N SER A 117 -5.18 -11.49 9.28
CA SER A 117 -6.23 -10.48 9.27
C SER A 117 -5.74 -9.10 8.84
N GLU A 118 -4.53 -8.69 9.24
CA GLU A 118 -3.94 -7.42 8.81
C GLU A 118 -3.57 -7.42 7.31
N PHE A 119 -3.08 -8.55 6.78
CA PHE A 119 -2.86 -8.71 5.34
C PHE A 119 -4.17 -8.70 4.56
N ASP A 120 -5.22 -9.36 5.05
CA ASP A 120 -6.55 -9.34 4.42
C ASP A 120 -7.09 -7.91 4.34
N LYS A 121 -7.00 -7.13 5.41
CA LYS A 121 -7.40 -5.72 5.43
C LYS A 121 -6.58 -4.87 4.45
N ARG A 122 -5.29 -5.15 4.34
CA ARG A 122 -4.40 -4.48 3.40
C ARG A 122 -4.75 -4.79 1.94
N GLU A 123 -5.15 -6.03 1.64
CA GLU A 123 -5.46 -6.46 0.28
C GLU A 123 -6.89 -6.14 -0.12
N GLN A 124 -7.84 -6.43 0.76
CA GLN A 124 -9.27 -6.40 0.44
C GLN A 124 -9.99 -5.16 0.96
N GLY A 125 -9.29 -4.33 1.74
CA GLY A 125 -9.90 -3.20 2.42
C GLY A 125 -10.63 -3.63 3.69
N HIS A 126 -11.30 -2.67 4.30
CA HIS A 126 -11.94 -2.87 5.59
C HIS A 126 -13.28 -2.13 5.68
N TRP A 127 -14.22 -2.75 6.36
CA TRP A 127 -15.51 -2.17 6.68
C TRP A 127 -15.57 -1.75 8.15
N PHE A 128 -16.10 -0.57 8.41
CA PHE A 128 -16.42 -0.11 9.76
C PHE A 128 -17.71 0.72 9.74
N LYS A 129 -18.29 0.98 10.88
CA LYS A 129 -19.41 1.94 10.99
C LYS A 129 -18.87 3.33 11.27
N ASN A 130 -19.29 4.30 10.47
CA ASN A 130 -19.05 5.71 10.69
C ASN A 130 -20.36 6.39 11.07
N ASN A 131 -20.53 6.76 12.33
CA ASN A 131 -21.78 7.27 12.87
C ASN A 131 -23.01 6.40 12.54
N GLY A 132 -22.84 5.09 12.62
CA GLY A 132 -23.89 4.10 12.35
C GLY A 132 -24.05 3.74 10.87
N VAL A 133 -23.29 4.35 9.96
CA VAL A 133 -23.35 4.05 8.52
C VAL A 133 -22.23 3.09 8.16
N PRO A 134 -22.52 1.92 7.57
CA PRO A 134 -21.52 1.02 7.02
C PRO A 134 -20.62 1.78 6.03
N THR A 135 -19.32 1.77 6.28
CA THR A 135 -18.34 2.55 5.51
C THR A 135 -17.17 1.67 5.12
N TYR A 136 -16.95 1.52 3.83
CA TYR A 136 -15.82 0.79 3.28
C TYR A 136 -14.63 1.70 3.02
N ILE A 137 -13.45 1.21 3.37
CA ILE A 137 -12.16 1.81 3.01
C ILE A 137 -11.31 0.81 2.25
N THR A 138 -10.61 1.26 1.21
CA THR A 138 -9.73 0.41 0.41
C THR A 138 -8.50 -0.05 1.22
N GLY A 139 -7.80 -1.07 0.75
CA GLY A 139 -6.61 -1.57 1.43
C GLY A 139 -5.55 -0.49 1.66
N THR A 140 -5.26 0.35 0.65
CA THR A 140 -4.32 1.46 0.84
C THR A 140 -4.85 2.53 1.79
N HIS A 141 -6.16 2.79 1.78
CA HIS A 141 -6.75 3.70 2.75
C HIS A 141 -6.67 3.15 4.18
N TYR A 142 -6.85 1.83 4.34
CA TYR A 142 -6.60 1.15 5.61
C TYR A 142 -5.15 1.33 6.07
N MET A 143 -4.17 1.10 5.19
CA MET A 143 -2.75 1.30 5.49
C MET A 143 -2.44 2.75 5.88
N TYR A 144 -3.08 3.71 5.20
CA TYR A 144 -2.95 5.12 5.52
C TYR A 144 -3.47 5.46 6.91
N LEU A 145 -4.67 5.01 7.25
CA LEU A 145 -5.31 5.32 8.54
C LEU A 145 -4.69 4.55 9.70
N GLN A 146 -4.34 3.30 9.49
CA GLN A 146 -3.91 2.38 10.55
C GLN A 146 -2.40 2.43 10.81
N TRP A 147 -1.59 2.49 9.75
CA TRP A 147 -0.15 2.26 9.84
C TRP A 147 0.71 3.46 9.44
N THR A 148 0.12 4.49 8.85
CA THR A 148 0.83 5.73 8.55
C THR A 148 0.79 6.67 9.77
N LYS A 149 1.92 7.28 10.08
CA LYS A 149 2.00 8.39 11.02
C LYS A 149 2.30 9.68 10.28
N ILE A 150 1.56 10.69 10.62
CA ILE A 150 1.77 12.07 10.19
C ILE A 150 2.29 12.89 11.37
N ASP A 151 2.57 14.19 11.18
CA ASP A 151 3.19 15.04 12.20
C ASP A 151 2.46 15.06 13.55
N VAL A 152 1.15 14.83 13.54
CA VAL A 152 0.27 14.88 14.73
C VAL A 152 -0.19 13.49 15.21
N GLY A 153 0.33 12.40 14.65
CA GLY A 153 -0.08 11.04 15.00
C GLY A 153 -0.69 10.30 13.80
N HIS A 154 -1.68 9.44 14.04
CA HIS A 154 -2.38 8.77 12.94
C HIS A 154 -3.35 9.74 12.24
N PRO A 155 -3.53 9.59 10.91
CA PRO A 155 -4.51 10.40 10.19
C PRO A 155 -5.95 10.10 10.64
N ASP A 156 -6.78 11.13 10.69
CA ASP A 156 -8.21 10.97 10.88
C ASP A 156 -8.89 10.50 9.59
N PHE A 157 -9.98 9.75 9.75
CA PHE A 157 -10.85 9.42 8.62
C PHE A 157 -11.51 10.69 8.06
N ARG A 158 -11.44 10.83 6.74
CA ARG A 158 -12.11 11.90 6.00
C ARG A 158 -12.76 11.32 4.74
N GLU A 159 -14.00 11.66 4.49
CA GLU A 159 -14.73 11.17 3.31
C GLU A 159 -14.04 11.56 2.00
N ALA A 160 -13.46 12.77 1.91
CA ALA A 160 -12.68 13.19 0.73
C ALA A 160 -11.48 12.26 0.45
N ASN A 161 -10.81 11.74 1.50
CA ASN A 161 -9.72 10.78 1.34
C ASN A 161 -10.25 9.42 0.91
N ARG A 162 -11.40 9.00 1.42
CA ARG A 162 -12.07 7.76 1.02
C ARG A 162 -12.44 7.78 -0.46
N ILE A 163 -13.04 8.86 -0.93
CA ILE A 163 -13.37 9.07 -2.35
C ILE A 163 -12.10 8.99 -3.22
N PHE A 164 -11.02 9.66 -2.80
CA PHE A 164 -9.74 9.61 -3.49
C PHE A 164 -9.24 8.17 -3.66
N TYR A 165 -9.19 7.40 -2.58
CA TYR A 165 -8.68 6.04 -2.64
C TYR A 165 -9.59 5.09 -3.41
N LEU A 166 -10.92 5.23 -3.31
CA LEU A 166 -11.87 4.46 -4.12
C LEU A 166 -11.66 4.72 -5.61
N PHE A 167 -11.55 6.00 -6.00
CA PHE A 167 -11.34 6.37 -7.39
C PHE A 167 -9.97 5.92 -7.90
N TRP A 168 -8.96 5.98 -7.06
CA TRP A 168 -7.63 5.46 -7.38
C TRP A 168 -7.63 3.94 -7.60
N GLU A 169 -8.31 3.17 -6.77
CA GLU A 169 -8.47 1.72 -7.00
C GLU A 169 -9.21 1.45 -8.33
N ALA A 170 -10.21 2.24 -8.63
CA ALA A 170 -10.88 2.18 -9.92
C ALA A 170 -9.93 2.44 -11.10
N CYS A 171 -9.12 3.48 -11.02
CA CYS A 171 -8.10 3.79 -12.03
C CYS A 171 -7.08 2.65 -12.19
N LYS A 172 -6.63 2.04 -11.09
CA LYS A 172 -5.73 0.88 -11.15
C LYS A 172 -6.37 -0.36 -11.77
N ALA A 173 -7.65 -0.54 -11.59
CA ALA A 173 -8.39 -1.67 -12.13
C ALA A 173 -8.72 -1.51 -13.63
N ASP A 174 -8.87 -0.31 -14.11
CA ASP A 174 -9.21 -0.02 -15.51
C ASP A 174 -7.96 0.05 -16.39
N LYS A 175 -7.85 -0.89 -17.34
CA LYS A 175 -6.72 -0.96 -18.27
C LYS A 175 -6.60 0.23 -19.24
N ARG A 176 -7.65 1.03 -19.37
CA ARG A 176 -7.65 2.26 -20.19
C ARG A 176 -7.03 3.43 -19.44
N SER A 177 -6.99 3.34 -18.11
CA SER A 177 -6.48 4.41 -17.26
C SER A 177 -4.95 4.39 -17.24
N PHE A 178 -4.33 5.52 -17.51
CA PHE A 178 -2.89 5.73 -17.37
C PHE A 178 -2.51 6.37 -16.04
N GLY A 179 -3.49 6.69 -15.21
CA GLY A 179 -3.28 7.32 -13.92
C GLY A 179 -4.42 8.26 -13.54
N MET A 180 -4.18 9.09 -12.56
CA MET A 180 -5.18 10.03 -12.04
C MET A 180 -4.58 11.42 -11.88
N CYS A 181 -5.26 12.43 -12.43
CA CYS A 181 -5.02 13.83 -12.09
C CYS A 181 -5.92 14.23 -10.93
N TYR A 182 -5.31 14.64 -9.81
CA TYR A 182 -6.05 15.05 -8.63
C TYR A 182 -5.90 16.55 -8.35
N LEU A 183 -6.98 17.28 -8.59
CA LEU A 183 -7.05 18.69 -8.23
C LEU A 183 -7.48 18.80 -6.77
N LYS A 184 -6.65 19.41 -5.94
CA LYS A 184 -6.84 19.45 -4.50
C LYS A 184 -6.73 20.84 -3.91
N ILE A 185 -7.42 21.08 -2.81
CA ILE A 185 -7.17 22.23 -1.96
C ILE A 185 -5.84 22.07 -1.20
N ARG A 186 -5.26 23.19 -0.80
CA ARG A 186 -4.07 23.20 0.04
C ARG A 186 -4.36 22.48 1.38
N ARG A 187 -3.37 21.73 1.89
CA ARG A 187 -3.44 20.98 3.17
C ARG A 187 -4.46 19.82 3.20
N SER A 188 -4.82 19.27 2.05
CA SER A 188 -5.69 18.07 1.96
C SER A 188 -5.05 16.77 2.45
N GLY A 189 -3.74 16.75 2.77
CA GLY A 189 -3.02 15.53 3.14
C GLY A 189 -2.53 14.69 1.96
N PHE A 190 -2.76 15.13 0.72
CA PHE A 190 -2.48 14.36 -0.49
C PHE A 190 -1.05 13.80 -0.56
N SER A 191 -0.03 14.59 -0.22
CA SER A 191 1.36 14.12 -0.30
C SER A 191 1.65 12.95 0.66
N PHE A 192 0.96 12.86 1.80
CA PHE A 192 1.03 11.69 2.67
C PHE A 192 0.25 10.52 2.09
N MET A 193 -0.95 10.75 1.54
CA MET A 193 -1.77 9.71 0.92
C MET A 193 -1.07 9.04 -0.25
N SER A 194 -0.49 9.84 -1.15
CA SER A 194 0.24 9.35 -2.32
C SER A 194 1.58 8.70 -1.95
N SER A 195 2.28 9.20 -0.93
CA SER A 195 3.46 8.53 -0.37
C SER A 195 3.11 7.18 0.24
N CYS A 196 1.98 7.09 0.95
CA CYS A 196 1.47 5.82 1.48
C CYS A 196 1.17 4.82 0.36
N GLU A 197 0.56 5.26 -0.74
CA GLU A 197 0.36 4.40 -1.91
C GLU A 197 1.69 3.91 -2.48
N GLY A 198 2.67 4.80 -2.67
CA GLY A 198 4.00 4.41 -3.16
C GLY A 198 4.65 3.35 -2.27
N VAL A 199 4.67 3.56 -0.95
CA VAL A 199 5.21 2.58 0.00
C VAL A 199 4.40 1.29 -0.01
N ASN A 200 3.06 1.38 -0.08
CA ASN A 200 2.21 0.21 -0.17
C ASN A 200 2.51 -0.62 -1.42
N GLN A 201 2.65 0.00 -2.58
CA GLN A 201 3.03 -0.69 -3.81
C GLN A 201 4.42 -1.33 -3.70
N ALA A 202 5.41 -0.58 -3.22
CA ALA A 202 6.78 -1.05 -3.09
C ALA A 202 6.93 -2.25 -2.15
N THR A 203 6.06 -2.39 -1.16
CA THR A 203 6.13 -3.46 -0.16
C THR A 203 5.25 -4.68 -0.46
N ILE A 204 4.55 -4.70 -1.60
CA ILE A 204 3.72 -5.84 -2.05
C ILE A 204 4.01 -6.31 -3.48
N THR A 205 4.77 -5.54 -4.24
CA THR A 205 5.06 -5.83 -5.65
C THR A 205 6.52 -6.25 -5.79
N ARG A 206 6.81 -7.17 -6.70
CA ARG A 206 8.19 -7.54 -7.06
C ARG A 206 8.66 -6.74 -8.26
N ASP A 207 9.96 -6.48 -8.32
CA ASP A 207 10.63 -5.78 -9.42
C ASP A 207 9.99 -4.41 -9.73
N ALA A 208 9.41 -3.75 -8.72
CA ALA A 208 8.74 -2.49 -8.90
C ALA A 208 9.67 -1.30 -8.67
N ARG A 209 9.53 -0.30 -9.52
CA ARG A 209 10.19 1.00 -9.35
C ARG A 209 9.13 2.09 -9.15
N ILE A 210 9.31 2.86 -8.09
CA ILE A 210 8.44 3.95 -7.72
C ILE A 210 9.22 5.25 -7.78
N GLY A 211 8.82 6.16 -8.66
CA GLY A 211 9.46 7.46 -8.85
C GLY A 211 8.71 8.60 -8.19
N ILE A 212 9.42 9.62 -7.74
CA ILE A 212 8.85 10.83 -7.17
C ILE A 212 9.43 12.05 -7.90
N LEU A 213 8.53 12.86 -8.44
CA LEU A 213 8.83 14.19 -8.97
C LEU A 213 8.00 15.24 -8.23
N SER A 214 8.55 16.43 -8.06
CA SER A 214 7.84 17.57 -7.49
C SER A 214 8.25 18.85 -8.24
N LYS A 215 7.75 20.01 -7.84
CA LYS A 215 8.11 21.28 -8.50
C LYS A 215 9.64 21.52 -8.58
N THR A 216 10.39 21.03 -7.58
CA THR A 216 11.87 21.03 -7.57
C THR A 216 12.39 19.71 -7.02
N GLY A 217 13.66 19.38 -7.33
CA GLY A 217 14.31 18.21 -6.75
C GLY A 217 14.43 18.27 -5.21
N ALA A 218 14.59 19.48 -4.66
CA ALA A 218 14.62 19.67 -3.21
C ALA A 218 13.26 19.31 -2.56
N ASP A 219 12.14 19.66 -3.19
CA ASP A 219 10.82 19.31 -2.72
C ASP A 219 10.54 17.81 -2.88
N ALA A 220 10.98 17.20 -4.00
CA ALA A 220 10.88 15.75 -4.20
C ALA A 220 11.69 15.00 -3.12
N LYS A 221 12.94 15.43 -2.87
CA LYS A 221 13.77 14.90 -1.78
C LYS A 221 13.09 15.03 -0.43
N LYS A 222 12.54 16.20 -0.13
CA LYS A 222 11.83 16.46 1.13
C LYS A 222 10.61 15.55 1.28
N MET A 223 9.86 15.34 0.20
CA MET A 223 8.74 14.40 0.22
C MET A 223 9.20 12.96 0.52
N PHE A 224 10.30 12.54 -0.10
CA PHE A 224 10.91 11.24 0.15
C PHE A 224 11.36 11.09 1.61
N THR A 225 12.18 12.02 2.13
CA THR A 225 12.75 11.93 3.49
C THR A 225 11.74 12.12 4.60
N ASP A 226 10.75 13.00 4.41
CA ASP A 226 9.84 13.42 5.48
C ASP A 226 8.52 12.63 5.47
N LYS A 227 8.22 11.90 4.37
CA LYS A 227 6.98 11.13 4.25
C LYS A 227 7.21 9.66 3.90
N VAL A 228 7.87 9.37 2.78
CA VAL A 228 8.07 7.98 2.31
C VAL A 228 8.85 7.16 3.32
N VAL A 229 10.04 7.64 3.71
CA VAL A 229 10.90 6.93 4.66
C VAL A 229 10.23 6.74 6.03
N PRO A 230 9.60 7.75 6.65
CA PRO A 230 8.87 7.55 7.91
C PRO A 230 7.70 6.60 7.80
N ILE A 231 6.94 6.61 6.69
CA ILE A 231 5.83 5.66 6.47
C ILE A 231 6.37 4.23 6.47
N SER A 232 7.42 3.95 5.68
CA SER A 232 8.07 2.64 5.65
C SER A 232 8.57 2.21 7.03
N ASN A 233 9.23 3.11 7.74
CA ASN A 233 9.78 2.81 9.07
C ASN A 233 8.71 2.52 10.12
N ASN A 234 7.52 3.09 9.99
CA ASN A 234 6.40 2.87 10.90
C ASN A 234 5.62 1.58 10.64
N TYR A 235 5.80 0.94 9.49
CA TYR A 235 5.14 -0.35 9.23
C TYR A 235 5.60 -1.40 10.24
N PRO A 236 4.71 -2.27 10.73
CA PRO A 236 5.10 -3.40 11.56
C PRO A 236 5.97 -4.37 10.77
N PHE A 237 6.76 -5.18 11.46
CA PHE A 237 7.75 -6.09 10.88
C PHE A 237 7.18 -6.98 9.77
N PHE A 238 5.93 -7.40 9.89
CA PHE A 238 5.28 -8.29 8.93
C PHE A 238 4.89 -7.61 7.62
N PHE A 239 4.83 -6.27 7.59
CA PHE A 239 4.64 -5.50 6.35
C PHE A 239 5.95 -4.96 5.78
N LYS A 240 7.07 -5.11 6.50
CA LYS A 240 8.38 -4.66 6.05
C LYS A 240 9.10 -5.77 5.30
N PRO A 241 9.33 -5.63 3.99
CA PRO A 241 10.26 -6.50 3.28
C PRO A 241 11.70 -6.33 3.79
N ILE A 242 12.58 -7.22 3.40
CA ILE A 242 14.01 -7.06 3.66
C ILE A 242 14.47 -5.77 2.98
N GLN A 243 15.09 -4.89 3.75
CA GLN A 243 15.58 -3.59 3.27
C GLN A 243 17.10 -3.61 3.17
N ASP A 244 17.61 -3.09 2.06
CA ASP A 244 19.02 -2.80 1.84
C ASP A 244 19.34 -1.36 2.22
N GLY A 245 20.48 -1.14 2.87
CA GLY A 245 20.97 0.19 3.23
C GLY A 245 20.57 0.66 4.63
N MET A 246 20.55 1.98 4.80
CA MET A 246 20.34 2.64 6.07
C MET A 246 18.85 2.77 6.41
N ASP A 247 18.51 2.85 7.70
CA ASP A 247 17.13 3.10 8.16
C ASP A 247 16.57 4.47 7.73
N LYS A 248 17.45 5.41 7.41
CA LYS A 248 17.08 6.76 6.94
C LYS A 248 17.78 7.11 5.64
N PRO A 249 17.41 6.46 4.54
CA PRO A 249 18.00 6.76 3.23
C PRO A 249 17.62 8.18 2.78
N LYS A 250 18.50 8.81 1.99
CA LYS A 250 18.29 10.17 1.48
C LYS A 250 17.97 10.22 -0.02
N THR A 251 18.23 9.15 -0.73
CA THR A 251 18.11 9.09 -2.20
C THR A 251 17.22 7.96 -2.68
N GLU A 252 17.42 6.77 -2.17
CA GLU A 252 16.72 5.56 -2.57
C GLU A 252 16.36 4.72 -1.34
N LEU A 253 15.15 4.20 -1.31
CA LEU A 253 14.69 3.17 -0.39
C LEU A 253 14.56 1.87 -1.18
N ALA A 254 15.39 0.87 -0.84
CA ALA A 254 15.46 -0.37 -1.58
C ALA A 254 15.03 -1.58 -0.71
N TYR A 255 14.08 -2.35 -1.21
CA TYR A 255 13.62 -3.58 -0.61
C TYR A 255 14.22 -4.78 -1.36
N ARG A 256 15.48 -5.04 -1.08
CA ARG A 256 16.25 -6.16 -1.63
C ARG A 256 17.14 -6.76 -0.57
N VAL A 257 17.63 -7.97 -0.83
CA VAL A 257 18.59 -8.62 0.06
C VAL A 257 19.95 -7.93 -0.07
N PRO A 258 20.54 -7.39 1.04
CA PRO A 258 21.86 -6.78 0.99
C PRO A 258 22.91 -7.78 0.54
N ALA A 259 23.79 -7.37 -0.37
CA ALA A 259 24.89 -8.21 -0.89
C ALA A 259 25.80 -8.74 0.23
N SER A 260 25.98 -7.97 1.31
CA SER A 260 26.76 -8.37 2.48
C SER A 260 26.16 -9.54 3.29
N LYS A 261 24.85 -9.81 3.10
CA LYS A 261 24.16 -10.96 3.74
C LYS A 261 24.18 -12.22 2.86
N ILE A 262 24.57 -12.10 1.60
CA ILE A 262 24.72 -13.21 0.67
C ILE A 262 26.17 -13.73 0.78
N THR A 263 26.48 -14.41 1.88
CA THR A 263 27.77 -15.14 1.96
C THR A 263 27.57 -16.57 1.45
N LYS A 264 28.64 -17.17 0.88
CA LYS A 264 28.60 -18.57 0.42
C LYS A 264 28.05 -19.53 1.49
N LYS A 265 28.31 -19.27 2.77
CA LYS A 265 27.82 -20.05 3.89
C LYS A 265 26.30 -19.95 4.06
N ASN A 266 25.76 -18.73 3.95
CA ASN A 266 24.33 -18.49 4.08
C ASN A 266 23.53 -18.98 2.85
N MET A 267 24.17 -19.07 1.68
CA MET A 267 23.54 -19.61 0.47
C MET A 267 23.26 -21.11 0.55
N TYR A 268 24.03 -21.86 1.36
CA TYR A 268 23.84 -23.29 1.54
C TYR A 268 23.02 -23.65 2.80
N ASP A 269 23.07 -22.81 3.84
CA ASP A 269 22.40 -23.06 5.13
C ASP A 269 20.98 -22.49 5.19
N ILE A 270 20.73 -21.42 4.45
CA ILE A 270 19.40 -20.81 4.32
C ILE A 270 18.97 -21.10 2.89
N GLY A 271 17.96 -21.92 2.72
CA GLY A 271 17.43 -22.20 1.38
C GLY A 271 17.23 -20.91 0.62
N SER A 272 17.63 -20.85 -0.65
CA SER A 272 17.58 -19.65 -1.49
C SER A 272 16.19 -18.97 -1.53
N GLU A 273 15.15 -19.71 -1.16
CA GLU A 273 13.77 -19.22 -1.03
C GLU A 273 13.53 -18.33 0.18
N GLU A 274 14.34 -18.45 1.25
CA GLU A 274 14.16 -17.69 2.48
C GLU A 274 14.78 -16.28 2.43
N LEU A 275 15.69 -16.05 1.49
CA LEU A 275 16.36 -14.75 1.27
C LEU A 275 15.83 -14.01 0.02
N ASP A 276 14.66 -14.38 -0.49
CA ASP A 276 14.10 -13.78 -1.67
C ASP A 276 13.57 -12.36 -1.36
N GLY A 277 14.28 -11.35 -1.84
CA GLY A 277 13.87 -9.94 -1.73
C GLY A 277 12.76 -9.59 -2.73
N LEU A 278 12.14 -8.42 -2.57
CA LEU A 278 11.17 -7.90 -3.54
C LEU A 278 11.83 -7.26 -4.76
N ASP A 279 13.11 -6.86 -4.65
CA ASP A 279 13.87 -6.11 -5.66
C ASP A 279 13.15 -4.82 -6.10
N THR A 280 12.56 -4.13 -5.12
CA THR A 280 11.74 -2.95 -5.33
C THR A 280 12.43 -1.72 -4.78
N THR A 281 12.30 -0.60 -5.49
CA THR A 281 12.90 0.67 -5.10
C THR A 281 11.90 1.81 -5.12
N ILE A 282 12.11 2.76 -4.21
CA ILE A 282 11.48 4.09 -4.23
C ILE A 282 12.59 5.12 -4.26
N ASP A 283 12.59 5.98 -5.24
CA ASP A 283 13.54 7.08 -5.37
C ASP A 283 12.88 8.41 -5.74
N TRP A 284 13.67 9.45 -5.80
CA TRP A 284 13.24 10.76 -6.28
C TRP A 284 14.28 11.32 -7.26
N LYS A 285 13.82 12.12 -8.22
CA LYS A 285 14.69 12.81 -9.17
C LYS A 285 14.38 14.30 -9.26
N ASN A 286 15.34 15.05 -9.80
CA ASN A 286 15.08 16.43 -10.21
C ASN A 286 14.07 16.43 -11.37
N THR A 287 13.16 17.37 -11.34
CA THR A 287 12.17 17.53 -12.40
C THR A 287 12.81 18.08 -13.65
N SER A 288 12.88 17.27 -14.68
CA SER A 288 13.38 17.60 -16.01
C SER A 288 12.60 16.83 -17.07
N ASP A 289 12.84 17.14 -18.34
CA ASP A 289 12.15 16.49 -19.47
C ASP A 289 12.40 14.97 -19.50
N ASN A 290 13.56 14.52 -18.99
CA ASN A 290 14.06 13.15 -19.11
C ASN A 290 14.31 12.51 -17.73
N SER A 291 13.53 12.87 -16.70
CA SER A 291 13.82 12.47 -15.32
C SER A 291 13.86 10.97 -15.10
N TYR A 292 13.02 10.22 -15.80
CA TYR A 292 12.91 8.77 -15.70
C TYR A 292 12.99 8.06 -17.06
N ASP A 293 13.59 8.71 -18.07
CA ASP A 293 13.76 8.11 -19.39
C ASP A 293 14.54 6.80 -19.28
N GLY A 294 14.05 5.78 -19.97
CA GLY A 294 14.65 4.44 -19.96
C GLY A 294 14.40 3.62 -18.71
N GLU A 295 13.66 4.13 -17.74
CA GLU A 295 13.27 3.38 -16.55
C GLU A 295 11.83 2.90 -16.62
N LYS A 296 11.59 1.62 -16.35
CA LYS A 296 10.24 1.07 -16.23
C LYS A 296 9.69 1.38 -14.85
N LEU A 297 8.88 2.42 -14.73
CA LEU A 297 8.19 2.75 -13.49
C LEU A 297 6.85 2.02 -13.39
N GLN A 298 6.56 1.52 -12.21
CA GLN A 298 5.24 0.99 -11.86
C GLN A 298 4.31 2.04 -11.30
N TYR A 299 4.88 3.02 -10.60
CA TYR A 299 4.16 4.13 -10.03
C TYR A 299 5.03 5.38 -10.10
N LEU A 300 4.49 6.44 -10.65
CA LEU A 300 5.14 7.75 -10.71
C LEU A 300 4.26 8.77 -10.01
N LEU A 301 4.81 9.40 -9.00
CA LEU A 301 4.14 10.46 -8.26
C LEU A 301 4.62 11.82 -8.73
N HIS A 302 3.69 12.60 -9.27
CA HIS A 302 3.89 14.00 -9.60
C HIS A 302 3.22 14.88 -8.53
N ASP A 303 3.98 15.43 -7.59
CA ASP A 303 3.45 16.39 -6.61
C ASP A 303 3.60 17.83 -7.11
N GLU A 304 2.60 18.65 -6.82
CA GLU A 304 2.55 20.07 -7.19
C GLU A 304 2.78 20.37 -8.68
N SER A 305 2.34 19.48 -9.57
CA SER A 305 2.57 19.60 -11.04
C SER A 305 2.14 20.94 -11.64
N GLY A 306 1.07 21.57 -11.13
CA GLY A 306 0.64 22.89 -11.57
C GLY A 306 1.59 24.05 -11.24
N LYS A 307 2.69 23.77 -10.50
CA LYS A 307 3.73 24.75 -10.16
C LYS A 307 5.06 24.47 -10.82
N TRP A 308 5.15 23.51 -11.71
CA TRP A 308 6.37 23.23 -12.43
C TRP A 308 6.70 24.38 -13.38
N GLU A 309 7.97 24.74 -13.47
CA GLU A 309 8.43 25.83 -14.36
C GLU A 309 8.14 25.53 -15.84
N ARG A 310 8.19 24.24 -16.20
CA ARG A 310 7.90 23.74 -17.54
C ARG A 310 6.79 22.69 -17.45
N PRO A 311 5.52 23.10 -17.60
CA PRO A 311 4.38 22.17 -17.53
C PRO A 311 4.42 21.07 -18.60
N GLU A 312 5.09 21.28 -19.74
CA GLU A 312 5.33 20.29 -20.77
C GLU A 312 6.10 19.06 -20.27
N ASN A 313 6.93 19.21 -19.24
CA ASN A 313 7.66 18.09 -18.62
C ASN A 313 6.72 17.04 -18.05
N ILE A 314 5.49 17.42 -17.68
CA ILE A 314 4.47 16.49 -17.21
C ILE A 314 4.15 15.47 -18.31
N LEU A 315 3.92 15.94 -19.53
CA LEU A 315 3.58 15.09 -20.67
C LEU A 315 4.75 14.19 -21.07
N ASN A 316 5.98 14.71 -21.02
CA ASN A 316 7.16 13.94 -21.36
C ASN A 316 7.39 12.80 -20.35
N ASN A 317 7.26 13.08 -19.06
CA ASN A 317 7.38 12.07 -18.01
C ASN A 317 6.22 11.07 -17.96
N TRP A 318 5.07 11.37 -18.57
CA TRP A 318 3.93 10.44 -18.67
C TRP A 318 4.10 9.40 -19.79
N ARG A 319 5.07 9.58 -20.66
CA ARG A 319 5.36 8.67 -21.79
C ARG A 319 6.40 7.61 -21.46
N VAL A 320 6.91 7.63 -20.25
CA VAL A 320 7.91 6.66 -19.75
C VAL A 320 7.31 5.29 -19.47
#